data_e99988c1fe3236ff1604e6344c6edbf9
#
_entry.id   e99988c1fe3236ff1604e6344c6edbf9
#
_cell.length_a   1.000
_cell.length_b   1.000
_cell.length_c   1.000
_cell.angle_alpha   90.00
_cell.angle_beta   90.00
_cell.angle_gamma   90.00
#
_symmetry.space_group_name_H-M   'P 1'
#
loop_
_entity.id
_entity.type
_entity.pdbx_description
1 polymer ?
#
loop_
_entity_poly.entity_id
_entity_poly.type
_entity_poly.pdbx_seq_one_letter_code
_entity_poly.pdbx_strand_id
1 'polypeptide(L)'
;MILPRYFSRIAVFVFGLCLLATAAHAQYRASIQGIVTDPQGEAIVGATVTLTNEETGQKYTTSSGEGGVYNFNGLPPSKFTINVEKQGFKSKTIKSFGVIAEQANGIDVQLEVGQVTESVTVNGDAAPLIDTETAQVRGTVKAGHIQKLPSFGREPFQLL
;
A
#
# COMPACT_ATOMS: atom_id res chain seq x y z
N MET A 1 3.62 35.30 54.52
CA MET A 1 4.79 34.89 53.70
C MET A 1 4.65 33.41 53.29
N ILE A 2 3.57 33.07 52.54
CA ILE A 2 3.18 31.68 52.20
C ILE A 2 3.24 31.43 50.68
N LEU A 3 3.46 32.45 49.85
CA LEU A 3 3.45 32.38 48.38
C LEU A 3 4.53 31.54 47.72
N PRO A 4 5.78 31.37 48.18
CA PRO A 4 6.82 30.70 47.39
C PRO A 4 6.64 29.18 47.28
N ARG A 5 5.96 28.54 48.23
CA ARG A 5 5.80 27.08 48.26
C ARG A 5 4.75 26.57 47.24
N TYR A 6 3.72 27.36 46.98
CA TYR A 6 2.71 27.03 45.97
C TYR A 6 3.23 27.29 44.57
N PHE A 7 4.01 28.33 44.37
CA PHE A 7 4.62 28.65 43.07
C PHE A 7 5.56 27.53 42.58
N SER A 8 6.38 26.98 43.50
CA SER A 8 7.25 25.86 43.18
C SER A 8 6.46 24.59 42.81
N ARG A 9 5.36 24.30 43.47
CA ARG A 9 4.50 23.15 43.17
C ARG A 9 3.77 23.31 41.84
N ILE A 10 3.31 24.51 41.52
CA ILE A 10 2.68 24.82 40.22
C ILE A 10 3.71 24.74 39.11
N ALA A 11 4.93 25.24 39.31
CA ALA A 11 6.01 25.15 38.33
C ALA A 11 6.39 23.70 38.00
N VAL A 12 6.45 22.82 39.00
CA VAL A 12 6.70 21.38 38.80
C VAL A 12 5.55 20.72 38.06
N PHE A 13 4.30 21.08 38.34
CA PHE A 13 3.13 20.54 37.65
C PHE A 13 3.06 20.98 36.17
N VAL A 14 3.36 22.25 35.89
CA VAL A 14 3.42 22.78 34.52
C VAL A 14 4.59 22.17 33.74
N PHE A 15 5.74 21.98 34.38
CA PHE A 15 6.88 21.33 33.77
C PHE A 15 6.61 19.84 33.46
N GLY A 16 5.94 19.16 34.39
CA GLY A 16 5.48 17.75 34.14
C GLY A 16 4.46 17.64 33.01
N LEU A 17 3.52 18.60 32.92
CA LEU A 17 2.52 18.66 31.85
C LEU A 17 3.17 18.97 30.48
N CYS A 18 4.18 19.82 30.42
CA CYS A 18 4.98 20.13 29.24
C CYS A 18 5.77 18.90 28.74
N LEU A 19 6.31 18.07 29.64
CA LEU A 19 7.01 16.84 29.28
C LEU A 19 6.07 15.78 28.70
N LEU A 20 4.81 15.73 29.13
CA LEU A 20 3.81 14.82 28.57
C LEU A 20 3.34 15.24 27.18
N ALA A 21 3.36 16.53 26.85
CA ALA A 21 2.95 17.04 25.55
C ALA A 21 3.92 16.66 24.40
N THR A 22 5.18 16.36 24.70
CA THR A 22 6.18 15.98 23.68
C THR A 22 6.03 14.53 23.18
N ALA A 23 5.24 13.69 23.84
CA ALA A 23 5.05 12.28 23.48
C ALA A 23 3.97 12.06 22.41
N ALA A 24 3.19 13.07 22.05
CA ALA A 24 2.10 12.96 21.07
C ALA A 24 2.58 13.20 19.63
N HIS A 25 3.64 12.51 19.19
CA HIS A 25 3.95 12.42 17.77
C HIS A 25 2.99 11.40 17.18
N ALA A 26 1.97 11.86 16.48
CA ALA A 26 1.11 11.02 15.64
C ALA A 26 2.01 10.37 14.58
N GLN A 27 2.36 9.11 14.81
CA GLN A 27 3.15 8.32 13.86
C GLN A 27 2.20 7.82 12.77
N TYR A 28 2.13 8.53 11.66
CA TYR A 28 1.51 8.00 10.45
C TYR A 28 2.29 6.78 10.01
N ARG A 29 1.65 5.63 10.00
CA ARG A 29 2.27 4.36 9.63
C ARG A 29 1.55 3.79 8.43
N ALA A 30 1.88 4.26 7.26
CA ALA A 30 1.55 3.55 6.04
C ALA A 30 2.71 2.61 5.69
N SER A 31 2.39 1.48 5.05
CA SER A 31 3.37 0.57 4.49
C SER A 31 3.02 0.24 3.05
N ILE A 32 4.05 -0.01 2.25
CA ILE A 32 3.94 -0.54 0.90
C ILE A 32 4.72 -1.84 0.88
N GLN A 33 4.10 -2.89 0.38
CA GLN A 33 4.75 -4.17 0.16
C GLN A 33 4.34 -4.72 -1.20
N GLY A 34 5.14 -5.60 -1.77
CA GLY A 34 4.82 -6.25 -3.03
C GLY A 34 5.88 -7.25 -3.43
N ILE A 35 5.67 -7.87 -4.57
CA ILE A 35 6.57 -8.88 -5.13
C ILE A 35 7.04 -8.39 -6.49
N VAL A 36 8.33 -8.55 -6.76
CA VAL A 36 8.92 -8.31 -8.08
C VAL A 36 9.03 -9.66 -8.80
N THR A 37 8.38 -9.78 -9.95
CA THR A 37 8.35 -11.00 -10.75
C THR A 37 8.77 -10.74 -12.19
N ASP A 38 9.13 -11.80 -12.88
CA ASP A 38 9.31 -11.81 -14.33
C ASP A 38 7.98 -12.13 -15.07
N PRO A 39 7.97 -12.17 -16.44
CA PRO A 39 6.75 -12.50 -17.20
C PRO A 39 6.26 -13.95 -17.02
N GLN A 40 7.10 -14.84 -16.51
CA GLN A 40 6.76 -16.24 -16.21
C GLN A 40 6.19 -16.39 -14.79
N GLY A 41 6.24 -15.31 -13.98
CA GLY A 41 5.82 -15.30 -12.58
C GLY A 41 6.91 -15.73 -11.61
N GLU A 42 8.17 -15.87 -12.08
CA GLU A 42 9.29 -16.18 -11.21
C GLU A 42 9.74 -14.94 -10.43
N ALA A 43 10.09 -15.15 -9.17
CA ALA A 43 10.48 -14.06 -8.26
C ALA A 43 11.87 -13.50 -8.62
N ILE A 44 11.98 -12.19 -8.77
CA ILE A 44 13.25 -11.50 -9.03
C ILE A 44 13.86 -11.04 -7.72
N VAL A 45 14.97 -11.64 -7.33
CA VAL A 45 15.75 -11.30 -6.12
C VAL A 45 16.77 -10.21 -6.42
N GLY A 46 16.95 -9.27 -5.47
CA GLY A 46 17.94 -8.20 -5.59
C GLY A 46 17.62 -7.16 -6.66
N ALA A 47 16.34 -6.97 -7.00
CA ALA A 47 15.91 -5.81 -7.78
C ALA A 47 15.92 -4.57 -6.87
N THR A 48 16.46 -3.47 -7.37
CA THR A 48 16.45 -2.19 -6.66
C THR A 48 15.08 -1.53 -6.82
N VAL A 49 14.41 -1.28 -5.71
CA VAL A 49 13.10 -0.63 -5.66
C VAL A 49 13.27 0.75 -5.05
N THR A 50 12.98 1.81 -5.81
CA THR A 50 13.04 3.20 -5.38
C THR A 50 11.65 3.80 -5.35
N LEU A 51 11.25 4.27 -4.18
CA LEU A 51 9.98 4.94 -3.94
C LEU A 51 10.25 6.44 -3.79
N THR A 52 9.57 7.28 -4.56
CA THR A 52 9.69 8.74 -4.52
C THR A 52 8.37 9.36 -4.12
N ASN A 53 8.38 10.14 -3.05
CA ASN A 53 7.23 10.96 -2.64
C ASN A 53 7.08 12.13 -3.62
N GLU A 54 5.92 12.28 -4.26
CA GLU A 54 5.67 13.30 -5.28
C GLU A 54 5.53 14.71 -4.69
N GLU A 55 5.12 14.82 -3.43
CA GLU A 55 4.93 16.12 -2.77
C GLU A 55 6.23 16.69 -2.21
N THR A 56 7.08 15.82 -1.64
CA THR A 56 8.31 16.26 -0.97
C THR A 56 9.58 15.97 -1.78
N GLY A 57 9.51 15.13 -2.80
CA GLY A 57 10.66 14.64 -3.56
C GLY A 57 11.55 13.66 -2.77
N GLN A 58 11.15 13.25 -1.55
CA GLN A 58 11.92 12.33 -0.75
C GLN A 58 11.94 10.94 -1.38
N LYS A 59 13.13 10.31 -1.38
CA LYS A 59 13.35 8.99 -1.95
C LYS A 59 13.64 7.97 -0.86
N TYR A 60 13.02 6.82 -0.97
CA TYR A 60 13.26 5.63 -0.16
C TYR A 60 13.71 4.51 -1.10
N THR A 61 14.73 3.76 -0.73
CA THR A 61 15.27 2.68 -1.57
C THR A 61 15.36 1.41 -0.75
N THR A 62 14.95 0.30 -1.35
CA THR A 62 15.09 -1.05 -0.80
C THR A 62 15.48 -2.01 -1.93
N SER A 63 15.78 -3.27 -1.60
CA SER A 63 16.00 -4.33 -2.58
C SER A 63 15.02 -5.46 -2.35
N SER A 64 14.58 -6.11 -3.43
CA SER A 64 13.75 -7.31 -3.31
C SER A 64 14.57 -8.46 -2.69
N GLY A 65 14.00 -9.09 -1.67
CA GLY A 65 14.56 -10.22 -0.94
C GLY A 65 14.24 -11.57 -1.56
N GLU A 66 14.36 -12.62 -0.76
CA GLU A 66 13.92 -13.97 -1.14
C GLU A 66 12.44 -13.97 -1.52
N GLY A 67 12.08 -14.69 -2.58
CA GLY A 67 10.73 -14.67 -3.13
C GLY A 67 10.34 -13.36 -3.82
N GLY A 68 11.31 -12.46 -4.14
CA GLY A 68 11.06 -11.19 -4.82
C GLY A 68 10.35 -10.14 -3.96
N VAL A 69 10.16 -10.39 -2.67
CA VAL A 69 9.39 -9.51 -1.76
C VAL A 69 10.17 -8.24 -1.44
N TYR A 70 9.50 -7.10 -1.50
CA TYR A 70 10.03 -5.82 -1.03
C TYR A 70 9.04 -5.16 -0.06
N ASN A 71 9.56 -4.32 0.83
CA ASN A 71 8.75 -3.64 1.85
C ASN A 71 9.31 -2.25 2.17
N PHE A 72 8.41 -1.29 2.31
CA PHE A 72 8.65 0.05 2.86
C PHE A 72 7.71 0.27 4.03
N ASN A 73 8.25 0.68 5.18
CA ASN A 73 7.50 0.94 6.39
C ASN A 73 7.63 2.40 6.84
N GLY A 74 6.65 2.89 7.59
CA GLY A 74 6.72 4.21 8.19
C GLY A 74 6.60 5.36 7.20
N LEU A 75 5.85 5.16 6.12
CA LEU A 75 5.63 6.17 5.10
C LEU A 75 4.55 7.16 5.54
N PRO A 76 4.70 8.45 5.21
CA PRO A 76 3.61 9.40 5.34
C PRO A 76 2.52 9.12 4.29
N PRO A 77 1.24 9.39 4.60
CA PRO A 77 0.19 9.35 3.59
C PRO A 77 0.47 10.44 2.53
N SER A 78 0.66 10.04 1.29
CA SER A 78 0.98 10.93 0.16
C SER A 78 0.84 10.17 -1.16
N LYS A 79 1.09 10.84 -2.28
CA LYS A 79 1.27 10.21 -3.58
C LYS A 79 2.72 9.83 -3.81
N PHE A 80 2.91 8.65 -4.34
CA PHE A 80 4.23 8.10 -4.60
C PHE A 80 4.38 7.63 -6.04
N THR A 81 5.62 7.66 -6.50
CA THR A 81 6.07 6.97 -7.71
C THR A 81 7.07 5.89 -7.32
N ILE A 82 6.87 4.67 -7.80
CA ILE A 82 7.78 3.56 -7.60
C ILE A 82 8.54 3.29 -8.90
N ASN A 83 9.85 3.12 -8.78
CA ASN A 83 10.74 2.70 -9.86
C ASN A 83 11.44 1.41 -9.45
N VAL A 84 11.44 0.42 -10.32
CA VAL A 84 12.08 -0.88 -10.09
C VAL A 84 13.08 -1.15 -11.20
N GLU A 85 14.30 -1.48 -10.79
CA GLU A 85 15.42 -1.73 -11.71
C GLU A 85 16.15 -3.02 -11.36
N LYS A 86 16.47 -3.81 -12.38
CA LYS A 86 17.30 -5.00 -12.26
C LYS A 86 18.13 -5.19 -13.53
N GLN A 87 19.37 -5.56 -13.39
CA GLN A 87 20.24 -5.87 -14.54
C GLN A 87 19.66 -7.06 -15.33
N GLY A 88 19.53 -6.89 -16.63
CA GLY A 88 18.91 -7.87 -17.54
C GLY A 88 17.41 -7.70 -17.71
N PHE A 89 16.80 -6.72 -17.06
CA PHE A 89 15.38 -6.38 -17.16
C PHE A 89 15.20 -4.91 -17.53
N LYS A 90 14.08 -4.58 -18.16
CA LYS A 90 13.67 -3.21 -18.41
C LYS A 90 13.26 -2.56 -17.09
N SER A 91 13.62 -1.30 -16.88
CA SER A 91 13.15 -0.55 -15.72
C SER A 91 11.64 -0.31 -15.82
N LYS A 92 10.94 -0.44 -14.69
CA LYS A 92 9.50 -0.19 -14.63
C LYS A 92 9.18 0.92 -13.63
N THR A 93 8.41 1.89 -14.08
CA THR A 93 7.96 3.01 -13.26
C THR A 93 6.44 3.01 -13.17
N ILE A 94 5.90 2.98 -11.95
CA ILE A 94 4.47 3.15 -11.66
C ILE A 94 4.31 4.51 -10.99
N LYS A 95 3.56 5.41 -11.62
CA LYS A 95 3.39 6.80 -11.18
C LYS A 95 2.07 7.02 -10.46
N SER A 96 2.09 7.97 -9.53
CA SER A 96 0.90 8.59 -8.92
C SER A 96 -0.07 7.62 -8.26
N PHE A 97 0.43 6.72 -7.43
CA PHE A 97 -0.45 5.94 -6.56
C PHE A 97 -0.53 6.56 -5.16
N GLY A 98 -1.74 6.60 -4.60
CA GLY A 98 -1.98 7.12 -3.26
C GLY A 98 -1.72 6.07 -2.18
N VAL A 99 -1.03 6.46 -1.12
CA VAL A 99 -0.79 5.62 0.06
C VAL A 99 -1.64 6.16 1.21
N ILE A 100 -2.50 5.31 1.76
CA ILE A 100 -3.41 5.64 2.86
C ILE A 100 -2.77 5.19 4.17
N ALA A 101 -2.89 6.02 5.22
CA ALA A 101 -2.40 5.67 6.55
C ALA A 101 -3.14 4.44 7.11
N GLU A 102 -2.44 3.67 7.95
CA GLU A 102 -2.95 2.48 8.65
C GLU A 102 -3.40 1.32 7.73
N GLN A 103 -3.07 1.39 6.44
CA GLN A 103 -3.35 0.32 5.49
C GLN A 103 -2.06 -0.19 4.87
N ALA A 104 -1.94 -1.51 4.71
CA ALA A 104 -0.91 -2.13 3.90
C ALA A 104 -1.31 -2.01 2.43
N ASN A 105 -0.51 -1.30 1.63
CA ASN A 105 -0.74 -1.16 0.20
C ASN A 105 0.11 -2.21 -0.53
N GLY A 106 -0.55 -3.15 -1.21
CA GLY A 106 0.10 -4.18 -2.02
C GLY A 106 0.33 -3.68 -3.44
N ILE A 107 1.58 -3.65 -3.92
CA ILE A 107 1.92 -3.27 -5.29
C ILE A 107 2.89 -4.31 -5.84
N ASP A 108 2.38 -5.20 -6.67
CA ASP A 108 3.21 -6.19 -7.37
C ASP A 108 3.74 -5.60 -8.68
N VAL A 109 5.01 -5.88 -8.96
CA VAL A 109 5.72 -5.33 -10.11
C VAL A 109 6.27 -6.45 -10.96
N GLN A 110 5.75 -6.59 -12.19
CA GLN A 110 6.30 -7.51 -13.18
C GLN A 110 7.28 -6.76 -14.08
N LEU A 111 8.54 -7.23 -14.16
CA LEU A 111 9.58 -6.70 -15.03
C LEU A 111 9.67 -7.51 -16.32
N GLU A 112 9.87 -6.82 -17.43
CA GLU A 112 10.15 -7.46 -18.73
C GLU A 112 11.65 -7.65 -18.93
N VAL A 113 12.05 -8.74 -19.55
CA VAL A 113 13.46 -8.98 -19.96
C VAL A 113 13.88 -7.94 -21.00
N GLY A 114 15.02 -7.31 -20.79
CA GLY A 114 15.53 -6.27 -21.69
C GLY A 114 16.68 -5.48 -21.08
N GLN A 115 17.09 -4.41 -21.76
CA GLN A 115 18.11 -3.53 -21.22
C GLN A 115 17.51 -2.52 -20.24
N VAL A 116 18.22 -2.21 -19.16
CA VAL A 116 17.80 -1.25 -18.11
C VAL A 116 17.50 0.15 -18.67
N THR A 117 18.06 0.50 -19.81
CA THR A 117 17.83 1.78 -20.49
C THR A 117 16.43 1.91 -21.11
N GLU A 118 15.70 0.80 -21.28
CA GLU A 118 14.31 0.81 -21.70
C GLU A 118 13.40 0.91 -20.48
N SER A 119 12.52 1.91 -20.43
CA SER A 119 11.61 2.10 -19.31
C SER A 119 10.16 1.95 -19.73
N VAL A 120 9.39 1.22 -18.91
CA VAL A 120 7.93 1.12 -19.05
C VAL A 120 7.28 1.95 -17.95
N THR A 121 6.48 2.94 -18.35
CA THR A 121 5.75 3.79 -17.40
C THR A 121 4.28 3.39 -17.37
N VAL A 122 3.76 3.12 -16.18
CA VAL A 122 2.34 2.82 -15.94
C VAL A 122 1.77 3.87 -14.98
N ASN A 123 0.56 4.35 -15.24
CA ASN A 123 -0.12 5.25 -14.32
C ASN A 123 -0.74 4.43 -13.18
N GLY A 124 -0.52 4.87 -11.93
CA GLY A 124 -0.91 4.13 -10.72
C GLY A 124 -2.43 3.98 -10.53
N ASP A 125 -3.24 4.86 -11.15
CA ASP A 125 -4.71 4.75 -11.13
C ASP A 125 -5.24 3.49 -11.84
N ALA A 126 -4.39 2.82 -12.63
CA ALA A 126 -4.72 1.55 -13.33
C ALA A 126 -4.11 0.32 -12.64
N ALA A 127 -3.30 0.49 -11.60
CA ALA A 127 -2.79 -0.65 -10.83
C ALA A 127 -3.92 -1.22 -9.97
N PRO A 128 -4.27 -2.51 -10.10
CA PRO A 128 -5.23 -3.12 -9.21
C PRO A 128 -4.62 -3.13 -7.80
N LEU A 129 -5.22 -2.36 -6.90
CA LEU A 129 -4.98 -2.55 -5.47
C LEU A 129 -5.46 -3.97 -5.15
N ILE A 130 -4.52 -4.87 -4.89
CA ILE A 130 -4.87 -6.22 -4.46
C ILE A 130 -5.42 -6.09 -3.04
N ASP A 131 -6.74 -6.10 -2.94
CA ASP A 131 -7.46 -6.17 -1.67
C ASP A 131 -7.33 -7.61 -1.14
N THR A 132 -6.31 -7.84 -0.33
CA THR A 132 -6.00 -9.16 0.24
C THR A 132 -6.87 -9.52 1.45
N GLU A 133 -7.77 -8.65 1.89
CA GLU A 133 -8.54 -8.90 3.11
C GLU A 133 -9.97 -9.41 2.92
N THR A 134 -10.51 -9.43 1.71
CA THR A 134 -11.86 -9.95 1.53
C THR A 134 -11.93 -10.95 0.38
N ALA A 135 -11.81 -12.22 0.70
CA ALA A 135 -12.31 -13.31 -0.15
C ALA A 135 -13.87 -13.27 -0.20
N GLN A 136 -14.44 -12.11 -0.47
CA GLN A 136 -15.84 -11.99 -0.85
C GLN A 136 -15.91 -12.08 -2.37
N VAL A 137 -16.25 -13.25 -2.86
CA VAL A 137 -16.68 -13.48 -4.24
C VAL A 137 -17.93 -12.64 -4.47
N ARG A 138 -17.78 -11.35 -4.79
CA ARG A 138 -18.85 -10.52 -5.33
C ARG A 138 -18.98 -10.82 -6.82
N GLY A 139 -19.57 -11.95 -7.13
CA GLY A 139 -20.07 -12.20 -8.47
C GLY A 139 -21.24 -11.26 -8.75
N THR A 140 -20.99 -10.12 -9.40
CA THR A 140 -22.07 -9.29 -9.95
C THR A 140 -22.66 -10.04 -11.12
N VAL A 141 -23.75 -10.76 -10.87
CA VAL A 141 -24.54 -11.38 -11.95
C VAL A 141 -25.25 -10.25 -12.70
N LYS A 142 -24.78 -9.91 -13.89
CA LYS A 142 -25.47 -8.95 -14.78
C LYS A 142 -26.86 -9.48 -15.08
N ALA A 143 -27.89 -8.64 -14.96
CA ALA A 143 -29.31 -8.99 -15.16
C ALA A 143 -29.59 -9.76 -16.47
N GLY A 144 -28.80 -9.58 -17.50
CA GLY A 144 -28.89 -10.32 -18.76
C GLY A 144 -28.56 -11.81 -18.69
N HIS A 145 -27.92 -12.29 -17.61
CA HIS A 145 -27.61 -13.73 -17.46
C HIS A 145 -28.76 -14.51 -16.81
N ILE A 146 -29.64 -13.83 -16.10
CA ILE A 146 -30.80 -14.44 -15.41
C ILE A 146 -31.87 -14.89 -16.41
N GLN A 147 -31.97 -14.24 -17.57
CA GLN A 147 -32.95 -14.59 -18.60
C GLN A 147 -32.62 -15.86 -19.41
N LYS A 148 -31.39 -16.39 -19.26
CA LYS A 148 -30.94 -17.60 -19.98
C LYS A 148 -30.91 -18.86 -19.11
N LEU A 149 -31.29 -18.78 -17.85
CA LEU A 149 -31.44 -19.98 -17.03
C LEU A 149 -32.78 -20.65 -17.38
N PRO A 150 -32.80 -21.93 -17.72
CA PRO A 150 -34.03 -22.65 -17.96
C PRO A 150 -34.84 -22.67 -16.66
N SER A 151 -35.96 -22.02 -16.65
CA SER A 151 -36.94 -22.09 -15.56
C SER A 151 -37.53 -23.50 -15.58
N PHE A 152 -37.04 -24.37 -14.76
CA PHE A 152 -37.76 -25.60 -14.45
C PHE A 152 -38.96 -25.23 -13.60
N GLY A 153 -40.08 -25.06 -14.24
CA GLY A 153 -41.36 -24.89 -13.62
C GLY A 153 -41.70 -26.07 -12.73
N ARG A 154 -41.59 -25.86 -11.43
CA ARG A 154 -42.28 -26.63 -10.42
C ARG A 154 -42.81 -25.65 -9.40
N GLU A 155 -44.10 -25.44 -9.45
CA GLU A 155 -44.86 -24.81 -8.38
C GLU A 155 -44.77 -25.67 -7.11
N PRO A 156 -44.21 -25.18 -5.98
CA PRO A 156 -44.11 -25.99 -4.75
C PRO A 156 -45.36 -25.91 -3.87
N PHE A 157 -46.46 -25.38 -4.29
CA PHE A 157 -47.67 -25.28 -3.47
C PHE A 157 -48.91 -25.81 -4.18
N GLN A 158 -49.01 -27.14 -4.31
CA GLN A 158 -50.29 -27.85 -4.37
C GLN A 158 -50.15 -29.13 -3.56
N LEU A 159 -50.36 -29.02 -2.27
CA LEU A 159 -50.86 -30.09 -1.40
C LEU A 159 -51.56 -29.47 -0.19
N LEU A 160 -52.82 -29.52 -0.28
CA LEU A 160 -53.97 -29.40 0.61
C LEU A 160 -54.89 -28.29 0.31
#